data_128bd2c748b5bad1807257edc1641a80
#
_entry.id   128bd2c748b5bad1807257edc1641a80
#
_cell.length_a   1.000
_cell.length_b   1.000
_cell.length_c   1.000
_cell.angle_alpha   90.00
_cell.angle_beta   90.00
_cell.angle_gamma   90.00
#
_symmetry.space_group_name_H-M   'P 1'
#
loop_
_entity.id
_entity.type
_entity.pdbx_description
1 polymer ?
#
loop_
_entity_poly.entity_id
_entity_poly.type
_entity_poly.pdbx_seq_one_letter_code
_entity_poly.pdbx_strand_id
1 'polypeptide(L)'
;WIDSNGENVVLFYRDAYKSIAELSEAELRLGGLRINPKTNIGSRTRFYNNIKVKKASEKDARQVAGIPSNPRLSNFTISPNQKMVAFLNTVEDGVQLWLADIENGTATQLSNLKVNANMGNPINWFKDGSALLVNVIPKDRKELINTDEAVPDGPTITVSDGEKAQNRTYQDLLSSPNDEFNFEQLALSEIKKISLDGKVADFLPTAMYDELDFSPDGNYVMVNTIKRPFSYIVPYNRFPFETNIYSKEGKLIKKVNDVP
;
A
#
# COMPACT_ATOMS: atom_id res chain seq x y z
N TRP A 1 -15.89 11.27 -7.74
CA TRP A 1 -14.89 12.01 -8.50
C TRP A 1 -15.51 12.56 -9.79
N ILE A 2 -15.11 13.74 -10.19
CA ILE A 2 -15.51 14.40 -11.45
C ILE A 2 -14.21 14.80 -12.16
N ASP A 3 -14.15 14.64 -13.48
CA ASP A 3 -13.00 15.04 -14.27
C ASP A 3 -12.83 16.58 -14.34
N SER A 4 -11.66 17.04 -14.79
CA SER A 4 -11.32 18.47 -14.83
C SER A 4 -12.23 19.28 -15.77
N ASN A 5 -12.86 18.62 -16.75
CA ASN A 5 -13.80 19.26 -17.69
C ASN A 5 -15.25 19.26 -17.18
N GLY A 6 -15.52 18.54 -16.09
CA GLY A 6 -16.88 18.41 -15.55
C GLY A 6 -17.80 17.50 -16.38
N GLU A 7 -17.24 16.67 -17.25
CA GLU A 7 -18.02 15.84 -18.19
C GLU A 7 -18.25 14.42 -17.68
N ASN A 8 -17.23 13.82 -17.03
CA ASN A 8 -17.30 12.44 -16.56
C ASN A 8 -17.35 12.38 -15.03
N VAL A 9 -18.21 11.51 -14.53
CA VAL A 9 -18.41 11.29 -13.10
C VAL A 9 -18.17 9.82 -12.78
N VAL A 10 -17.28 9.54 -11.81
CA VAL A 10 -17.09 8.21 -11.25
C VAL A 10 -17.63 8.18 -9.83
N LEU A 11 -18.49 7.22 -9.55
CA LEU A 11 -19.17 7.03 -8.27
C LEU A 11 -18.64 5.76 -7.63
N PHE A 12 -18.11 5.90 -6.40
CA PHE A 12 -17.62 4.79 -5.59
C PHE A 12 -18.62 4.52 -4.47
N TYR A 13 -19.11 3.28 -4.38
CA TYR A 13 -20.12 2.88 -3.39
C TYR A 13 -19.49 2.02 -2.31
N ARG A 14 -19.95 2.18 -1.09
CA ARG A 14 -19.56 1.37 0.04
C ARG A 14 -20.66 1.29 1.07
N ASP A 15 -20.64 0.30 1.90
CA ASP A 15 -21.48 0.21 3.07
C ASP A 15 -21.10 1.25 4.12
N ALA A 16 -22.06 1.69 4.92
CA ALA A 16 -21.84 2.68 5.98
C ALA A 16 -20.90 2.14 7.06
N TYR A 17 -21.00 0.85 7.36
CA TYR A 17 -20.23 0.16 8.40
C TYR A 17 -19.55 -1.08 7.85
N LYS A 18 -18.43 -1.47 8.48
CA LYS A 18 -17.81 -2.77 8.25
C LYS A 18 -18.71 -3.90 8.78
N SER A 19 -18.71 -5.03 8.10
CA SER A 19 -19.37 -6.24 8.59
C SER A 19 -18.64 -6.81 9.83
N ILE A 20 -19.33 -7.65 10.61
CA ILE A 20 -18.71 -8.38 11.72
C ILE A 20 -17.56 -9.26 11.22
N ALA A 21 -17.72 -9.88 10.05
CA ALA A 21 -16.68 -10.69 9.43
C ALA A 21 -15.40 -9.88 9.17
N GLU A 22 -15.51 -8.67 8.60
CA GLU A 22 -14.35 -7.78 8.40
C GLU A 22 -13.70 -7.31 9.72
N LEU A 23 -14.50 -7.09 10.75
CA LEU A 23 -14.01 -6.67 12.06
C LEU A 23 -13.31 -7.79 12.84
N SER A 24 -13.62 -9.04 12.51
CA SER A 24 -13.03 -10.24 13.13
C SER A 24 -11.81 -10.81 12.38
N GLU A 25 -11.41 -10.20 11.27
CA GLU A 25 -10.20 -10.61 10.55
C GLU A 25 -8.95 -10.46 11.43
N ALA A 26 -8.00 -11.38 11.26
CA ALA A 26 -6.73 -11.35 11.98
C ALA A 26 -5.98 -10.03 11.73
N GLU A 27 -5.41 -9.46 12.79
CA GLU A 27 -4.68 -8.21 12.78
C GLU A 27 -3.37 -8.35 13.54
N LEU A 28 -2.25 -8.01 12.89
CA LEU A 28 -0.97 -7.79 13.54
C LEU A 28 -0.77 -6.29 13.78
N ARG A 29 -0.24 -5.96 14.98
CA ARG A 29 0.00 -4.58 15.42
C ARG A 29 1.50 -4.38 15.57
N LEU A 30 2.12 -3.77 14.58
CA LEU A 30 3.57 -3.71 14.44
C LEU A 30 4.02 -2.31 14.02
N GLY A 31 4.83 -1.66 14.84
CA GLY A 31 5.43 -0.37 14.53
C GLY A 31 4.42 0.76 14.25
N GLY A 32 3.24 0.72 14.90
CA GLY A 32 2.15 1.69 14.67
C GLY A 32 1.20 1.32 13.52
N LEU A 33 1.51 0.25 12.78
CA LEU A 33 0.64 -0.29 11.74
C LEU A 33 -0.30 -1.37 12.32
N ARG A 34 -1.45 -1.51 11.67
CA ARG A 34 -2.37 -2.63 11.86
C ARG A 34 -2.58 -3.31 10.52
N ILE A 35 -2.08 -4.51 10.39
CA ILE A 35 -1.96 -5.23 9.12
C ILE A 35 -2.71 -6.54 9.21
N ASN A 36 -3.51 -6.85 8.18
CA ASN A 36 -4.01 -8.20 8.00
C ASN A 36 -2.88 -9.08 7.44
N PRO A 37 -2.36 -10.05 8.20
CA PRO A 37 -1.18 -10.83 7.78
C PRO A 37 -1.43 -11.74 6.58
N LYS A 38 -2.69 -12.10 6.33
CA LYS A 38 -3.07 -12.97 5.21
C LYS A 38 -3.11 -12.22 3.88
N THR A 39 -3.64 -11.00 3.90
CA THR A 39 -3.84 -10.19 2.69
C THR A 39 -2.78 -9.12 2.49
N ASN A 40 -2.02 -8.79 3.54
CA ASN A 40 -0.98 -7.76 3.51
C ASN A 40 -1.52 -6.35 3.19
N ILE A 41 -2.74 -6.06 3.67
CA ILE A 41 -3.36 -4.72 3.61
C ILE A 41 -3.59 -4.20 5.02
N GLY A 42 -3.65 -2.89 5.18
CA GLY A 42 -4.02 -2.27 6.45
C GLY A 42 -5.41 -2.73 6.91
N SER A 43 -5.54 -3.29 8.12
CA SER A 43 -6.81 -3.83 8.65
C SER A 43 -7.88 -2.75 8.84
N ARG A 44 -7.46 -1.47 8.93
CA ARG A 44 -8.38 -0.32 9.00
C ARG A 44 -8.87 0.17 7.64
N THR A 45 -8.41 -0.43 6.54
CA THR A 45 -8.85 -0.07 5.19
C THR A 45 -10.37 -0.14 5.09
N ARG A 46 -10.97 0.90 4.51
CA ARG A 46 -12.39 0.93 4.20
C ARG A 46 -12.58 0.45 2.77
N PHE A 47 -13.36 -0.60 2.62
CA PHE A 47 -13.62 -1.18 1.30
C PHE A 47 -14.84 -0.57 0.66
N TYR A 48 -14.77 -0.46 -0.66
CA TYR A 48 -15.89 -0.12 -1.53
C TYR A 48 -16.38 -1.40 -2.23
N ASN A 49 -17.66 -1.45 -2.49
CA ASN A 49 -18.30 -2.64 -3.06
C ASN A 49 -18.79 -2.43 -4.49
N ASN A 50 -18.63 -1.21 -5.04
CA ASN A 50 -19.07 -0.95 -6.41
C ASN A 50 -18.45 0.31 -7.01
N ILE A 51 -18.40 0.36 -8.36
CA ILE A 51 -18.03 1.52 -9.16
C ILE A 51 -19.08 1.71 -10.25
N LYS A 52 -19.57 2.94 -10.39
CA LYS A 52 -20.43 3.35 -11.52
C LYS A 52 -19.84 4.58 -12.20
N VAL A 53 -20.12 4.72 -13.49
CA VAL A 53 -19.71 5.87 -14.29
C VAL A 53 -20.91 6.49 -14.99
N LYS A 54 -20.86 7.81 -15.22
CA LYS A 54 -21.85 8.53 -16.02
C LYS A 54 -21.26 9.78 -16.65
N LYS A 55 -21.89 10.28 -17.69
CA LYS A 55 -21.68 11.68 -18.09
C LYS A 55 -22.41 12.61 -17.12
N ALA A 56 -21.89 13.81 -16.90
CA ALA A 56 -22.53 14.79 -16.01
C ALA A 56 -23.95 15.17 -16.50
N SER A 57 -24.17 15.14 -17.81
CA SER A 57 -25.47 15.39 -18.45
C SER A 57 -26.47 14.24 -18.32
N GLU A 58 -26.01 13.02 -17.98
CA GLU A 58 -26.88 11.85 -17.84
C GLU A 58 -27.54 11.83 -16.45
N LYS A 59 -28.78 11.36 -16.37
CA LYS A 59 -29.49 11.18 -15.11
C LYS A 59 -28.95 9.97 -14.35
N ASP A 60 -28.79 8.85 -15.04
CA ASP A 60 -28.47 7.56 -14.45
C ASP A 60 -26.99 7.18 -14.66
N ALA A 61 -26.41 6.56 -13.65
CA ALA A 61 -25.06 6.03 -13.72
C ALA A 61 -25.08 4.54 -14.14
N ARG A 62 -24.25 4.18 -15.12
CA ARG A 62 -24.09 2.80 -15.56
C ARG A 62 -23.08 2.06 -14.70
N GLN A 63 -23.33 0.78 -14.48
CA GLN A 63 -22.43 -0.12 -13.79
C GLN A 63 -21.16 -0.33 -14.58
N VAL A 64 -19.99 -0.25 -13.92
CA VAL A 64 -18.72 -0.70 -14.53
C VAL A 64 -18.76 -2.23 -14.63
N ALA A 65 -18.67 -2.76 -15.83
CA ALA A 65 -18.64 -4.19 -16.09
C ALA A 65 -17.27 -4.80 -15.75
N GLY A 66 -17.25 -6.10 -15.43
CA GLY A 66 -16.01 -6.83 -15.15
C GLY A 66 -15.48 -6.71 -13.73
N ILE A 67 -16.10 -5.93 -12.84
CA ILE A 67 -15.78 -5.93 -11.42
C ILE A 67 -16.07 -7.32 -10.84
N PRO A 68 -15.16 -7.89 -9.99
CA PRO A 68 -15.38 -9.21 -9.41
C PRO A 68 -16.65 -9.29 -8.53
N SER A 69 -17.19 -10.46 -8.36
CA SER A 69 -18.26 -10.70 -7.39
C SER A 69 -17.73 -10.48 -5.97
N ASN A 70 -18.54 -9.88 -5.09
CA ASN A 70 -18.18 -9.55 -3.71
C ASN A 70 -16.88 -8.74 -3.60
N PRO A 71 -16.77 -7.60 -4.31
CA PRO A 71 -15.52 -6.84 -4.40
C PRO A 71 -15.20 -6.14 -3.08
N ARG A 72 -13.92 -6.11 -2.72
CA ARG A 72 -13.37 -5.34 -1.60
C ARG A 72 -12.36 -4.32 -2.17
N LEU A 73 -12.90 -3.24 -2.73
CA LEU A 73 -12.13 -2.26 -3.51
C LEU A 73 -11.55 -1.18 -2.61
N SER A 74 -10.33 -0.73 -2.92
CA SER A 74 -9.64 0.32 -2.18
C SER A 74 -8.58 1.03 -3.04
N ASN A 75 -7.89 2.03 -2.49
CA ASN A 75 -6.73 2.71 -3.10
C ASN A 75 -6.98 3.18 -4.54
N PHE A 76 -8.12 3.86 -4.76
CA PHE A 76 -8.44 4.40 -6.08
C PHE A 76 -7.51 5.55 -6.46
N THR A 77 -6.97 5.49 -7.66
CA THR A 77 -6.15 6.55 -8.23
C THR A 77 -6.49 6.75 -9.70
N ILE A 78 -6.70 8.00 -10.08
CA ILE A 78 -7.08 8.38 -11.44
C ILE A 78 -5.83 8.57 -12.28
N SER A 79 -5.83 8.09 -13.52
CA SER A 79 -4.73 8.33 -14.46
C SER A 79 -4.58 9.83 -14.76
N PRO A 80 -3.36 10.32 -15.09
CA PRO A 80 -3.13 11.73 -15.40
C PRO A 80 -4.00 12.27 -16.54
N ASN A 81 -4.33 11.44 -17.53
CA ASN A 81 -5.25 11.79 -18.62
C ASN A 81 -6.73 11.66 -18.27
N GLN A 82 -7.06 11.27 -17.02
CA GLN A 82 -8.40 11.14 -16.47
C GLN A 82 -9.32 10.13 -17.19
N LYS A 83 -8.75 9.17 -17.92
CA LYS A 83 -9.51 8.15 -18.67
C LYS A 83 -9.62 6.83 -17.93
N MET A 84 -8.72 6.57 -16.97
CA MET A 84 -8.62 5.31 -16.25
C MET A 84 -8.65 5.51 -14.75
N VAL A 85 -9.16 4.51 -14.03
CA VAL A 85 -9.05 4.38 -12.58
C VAL A 85 -8.27 3.11 -12.27
N ALA A 86 -7.09 3.23 -11.66
CA ALA A 86 -6.44 2.10 -11.04
C ALA A 86 -6.94 1.93 -9.59
N PHE A 87 -7.14 0.70 -9.16
CA PHE A 87 -7.61 0.38 -7.83
C PHE A 87 -7.17 -1.00 -7.39
N LEU A 88 -7.30 -1.25 -6.10
CA LEU A 88 -7.00 -2.55 -5.51
C LEU A 88 -8.28 -3.31 -5.18
N ASN A 89 -8.25 -4.64 -5.39
CA ASN A 89 -9.27 -5.55 -4.91
C ASN A 89 -8.63 -6.55 -3.94
N THR A 90 -9.10 -6.56 -2.70
CA THR A 90 -8.62 -7.49 -1.68
C THR A 90 -9.37 -8.80 -1.78
N VAL A 91 -8.65 -9.89 -2.01
CA VAL A 91 -9.14 -11.26 -2.03
C VAL A 91 -8.70 -12.03 -0.80
N GLU A 92 -9.06 -13.29 -0.69
CA GLU A 92 -8.80 -14.09 0.51
C GLU A 92 -7.32 -14.18 0.91
N ASP A 93 -6.41 -14.20 -0.06
CA ASP A 93 -4.97 -14.46 0.14
C ASP A 93 -4.06 -13.35 -0.39
N GLY A 94 -4.58 -12.14 -0.60
CA GLY A 94 -3.78 -11.02 -1.08
C GLY A 94 -4.57 -9.85 -1.64
N VAL A 95 -3.85 -8.97 -2.32
CA VAL A 95 -4.38 -7.76 -2.94
C VAL A 95 -4.02 -7.75 -4.41
N GLN A 96 -5.00 -7.54 -5.27
CA GLN A 96 -4.89 -7.53 -6.73
C GLN A 96 -4.95 -6.11 -7.26
N LEU A 97 -4.19 -5.83 -8.32
CA LEU A 97 -4.27 -4.57 -9.06
C LEU A 97 -5.27 -4.67 -10.21
N TRP A 98 -6.19 -3.72 -10.26
CA TRP A 98 -7.24 -3.62 -11.26
C TRP A 98 -7.22 -2.27 -11.95
N LEU A 99 -7.73 -2.23 -13.19
CA LEU A 99 -7.85 -1.03 -13.99
C LEU A 99 -9.28 -0.93 -14.56
N ALA A 100 -9.92 0.23 -14.40
CA ALA A 100 -11.20 0.53 -15.00
C ALA A 100 -11.05 1.63 -16.06
N ASP A 101 -11.65 1.42 -17.23
CA ASP A 101 -11.84 2.41 -18.26
C ASP A 101 -13.12 3.21 -17.97
N ILE A 102 -12.98 4.52 -17.79
CA ILE A 102 -14.10 5.42 -17.42
C ILE A 102 -15.07 5.58 -18.59
N GLU A 103 -14.56 5.69 -19.82
CA GLU A 103 -15.37 5.92 -21.01
C GLU A 103 -16.16 4.65 -21.38
N ASN A 104 -15.48 3.51 -21.46
CA ASN A 104 -16.10 2.24 -21.81
C ASN A 104 -16.90 1.62 -20.65
N GLY A 105 -16.61 2.01 -19.40
CA GLY A 105 -17.27 1.46 -18.20
C GLY A 105 -16.95 -0.01 -18.00
N THR A 106 -15.70 -0.41 -18.21
CA THR A 106 -15.21 -1.78 -18.04
C THR A 106 -14.02 -1.83 -17.09
N ALA A 107 -13.89 -2.90 -16.32
CA ALA A 107 -12.75 -3.13 -15.44
C ALA A 107 -12.13 -4.49 -15.70
N THR A 108 -10.79 -4.56 -15.58
CA THR A 108 -10.01 -5.78 -15.74
C THR A 108 -8.90 -5.85 -14.70
N GLN A 109 -8.53 -7.07 -14.30
CA GLN A 109 -7.34 -7.28 -13.50
C GLN A 109 -6.11 -7.00 -14.34
N LEU A 110 -5.25 -6.07 -13.89
CA LEU A 110 -4.08 -5.64 -14.65
C LEU A 110 -2.89 -6.58 -14.47
N SER A 111 -2.77 -7.24 -13.32
CA SER A 111 -1.64 -8.10 -13.00
C SER A 111 -2.03 -9.20 -12.02
N ASN A 112 -1.34 -10.35 -12.10
CA ASN A 112 -1.46 -11.45 -11.14
C ASN A 112 -0.50 -11.32 -9.94
N LEU A 113 0.29 -10.25 -9.86
CA LEU A 113 1.18 -10.00 -8.74
C LEU A 113 0.38 -9.59 -7.50
N LYS A 114 0.82 -10.04 -6.33
CA LYS A 114 0.23 -9.65 -5.05
C LYS A 114 0.80 -8.30 -4.63
N VAL A 115 -0.08 -7.31 -4.48
CA VAL A 115 0.29 -5.95 -4.06
C VAL A 115 0.53 -5.92 -2.56
N ASN A 116 1.61 -5.26 -2.13
CA ASN A 116 1.83 -4.92 -0.73
C ASN A 116 1.14 -3.58 -0.43
N ALA A 117 0.01 -3.64 0.27
CA ALA A 117 -0.84 -2.48 0.54
C ALA A 117 -0.94 -2.13 2.03
N ASN A 118 0.06 -2.49 2.83
CA ASN A 118 0.03 -2.25 4.28
C ASN A 118 0.67 -0.92 4.70
N MET A 119 1.47 -0.31 3.84
CA MET A 119 2.25 0.89 4.14
C MET A 119 2.32 1.81 2.92
N GLY A 120 2.28 3.12 3.15
CA GLY A 120 2.38 4.14 2.11
C GLY A 120 1.28 4.07 1.04
N ASN A 121 1.57 4.59 -0.15
CA ASN A 121 0.71 4.47 -1.33
C ASN A 121 1.24 3.36 -2.25
N PRO A 122 0.54 2.23 -2.38
CA PRO A 122 1.06 1.06 -3.09
C PRO A 122 1.03 1.17 -4.61
N ILE A 123 0.33 2.16 -5.19
CA ILE A 123 0.18 2.34 -6.63
C ILE A 123 0.34 3.80 -7.04
N ASN A 124 1.26 4.07 -7.96
CA ASN A 124 1.58 5.43 -8.41
C ASN A 124 1.64 5.48 -9.94
N TRP A 125 0.87 6.39 -10.56
CA TRP A 125 0.87 6.58 -12.00
C TRP A 125 2.14 7.26 -12.48
N PHE A 126 2.70 6.78 -13.59
CA PHE A 126 3.58 7.62 -14.41
C PHE A 126 2.83 8.85 -14.90
N LYS A 127 3.51 10.00 -14.94
CA LYS A 127 2.87 11.28 -15.31
C LYS A 127 2.30 11.31 -16.73
N ASP A 128 2.84 10.49 -17.62
CA ASP A 128 2.34 10.30 -18.99
C ASP A 128 1.15 9.33 -19.07
N GLY A 129 0.78 8.70 -17.96
CA GLY A 129 -0.32 7.72 -17.88
C GLY A 129 -0.01 6.37 -18.54
N SER A 130 1.22 6.10 -18.93
CA SER A 130 1.61 4.88 -19.68
C SER A 130 1.71 3.62 -18.80
N ALA A 131 1.96 3.79 -17.52
CA ALA A 131 2.20 2.70 -16.59
C ALA A 131 1.95 3.11 -15.12
N LEU A 132 2.05 2.13 -14.23
CA LEU A 132 2.03 2.31 -12.77
C LEU A 132 3.32 1.78 -12.16
N LEU A 133 3.82 2.45 -11.12
CA LEU A 133 4.73 1.84 -10.16
C LEU A 133 3.90 1.21 -9.04
N VAL A 134 4.21 -0.03 -8.72
CA VAL A 134 3.40 -0.86 -7.81
C VAL A 134 4.30 -1.54 -6.79
N ASN A 135 3.94 -1.42 -5.52
CA ASN A 135 4.57 -2.16 -4.43
C ASN A 135 4.08 -3.60 -4.46
N VAL A 136 4.98 -4.54 -4.71
CA VAL A 136 4.65 -5.97 -4.84
C VAL A 136 5.33 -6.76 -3.74
N ILE A 137 4.64 -7.74 -3.18
CA ILE A 137 5.20 -8.65 -2.18
C ILE A 137 6.33 -9.46 -2.82
N PRO A 138 7.56 -9.44 -2.26
CA PRO A 138 8.68 -10.22 -2.77
C PRO A 138 8.39 -11.73 -2.75
N LYS A 139 8.85 -12.45 -3.76
CA LYS A 139 8.65 -13.91 -3.86
C LYS A 139 9.42 -14.70 -2.80
N ASP A 140 10.53 -14.16 -2.34
CA ASP A 140 11.42 -14.73 -1.33
C ASP A 140 11.14 -14.23 0.08
N ARG A 141 10.01 -13.52 0.29
CA ARG A 141 9.56 -13.10 1.62
C ARG A 141 9.45 -14.33 2.53
N LYS A 142 10.07 -14.27 3.70
CA LYS A 142 10.03 -15.34 4.69
C LYS A 142 8.65 -15.43 5.34
N GLU A 143 8.31 -16.60 5.82
CA GLU A 143 7.10 -16.83 6.62
C GLU A 143 7.15 -16.02 7.91
N LEU A 144 5.98 -15.52 8.32
CA LEU A 144 5.87 -14.77 9.57
C LEU A 144 6.01 -15.72 10.76
N ILE A 145 6.65 -15.23 11.82
CA ILE A 145 6.70 -15.94 13.09
C ILE A 145 5.32 -15.86 13.75
N ASN A 146 4.74 -17.01 14.07
CA ASN A 146 3.55 -17.07 14.89
C ASN A 146 3.95 -16.79 16.35
N THR A 147 3.66 -15.57 16.83
CA THR A 147 4.04 -15.13 18.17
C THR A 147 3.29 -15.86 19.29
N ASP A 148 2.12 -16.44 18.99
CA ASP A 148 1.34 -17.22 19.98
C ASP A 148 1.96 -18.60 20.23
N GLU A 149 2.73 -19.12 19.29
CA GLU A 149 3.42 -20.42 19.36
C GLU A 149 4.94 -20.27 19.58
N ALA A 150 5.46 -19.05 19.46
CA ALA A 150 6.88 -18.80 19.66
C ALA A 150 7.29 -18.97 21.12
N VAL A 151 8.50 -19.50 21.34
CA VAL A 151 9.08 -19.53 22.68
C VAL A 151 9.24 -18.09 23.17
N PRO A 152 8.66 -17.73 24.33
CA PRO A 152 8.83 -16.39 24.88
C PRO A 152 10.31 -16.05 25.08
N ASP A 153 10.73 -14.86 24.64
CA ASP A 153 12.11 -14.37 24.84
C ASP A 153 12.48 -14.12 26.33
N GLY A 154 11.63 -14.56 27.26
CA GLY A 154 11.73 -14.31 28.69
C GLY A 154 11.10 -13.00 29.12
N PRO A 155 11.08 -12.70 30.42
CA PRO A 155 10.49 -11.49 30.94
C PRO A 155 11.27 -10.26 30.46
N THR A 156 10.57 -9.26 29.95
CA THR A 156 11.16 -7.94 29.69
C THR A 156 11.45 -7.27 31.03
N ILE A 157 12.72 -7.19 31.42
CA ILE A 157 13.14 -6.52 32.63
C ILE A 157 13.39 -5.05 32.33
N THR A 158 12.59 -4.17 32.88
CA THR A 158 12.81 -2.73 32.85
C THR A 158 13.43 -2.31 34.17
N VAL A 159 14.67 -1.86 34.15
CA VAL A 159 15.33 -1.30 35.33
C VAL A 159 15.22 0.22 35.26
N SER A 160 14.66 0.86 36.27
CA SER A 160 14.67 2.30 36.43
C SER A 160 15.79 2.65 37.40
N ASP A 161 16.79 3.38 36.93
CA ASP A 161 17.92 3.91 37.70
C ASP A 161 17.69 5.37 38.15
N GLY A 162 16.44 5.85 38.06
CA GLY A 162 16.05 7.20 38.44
C GLY A 162 16.22 8.25 37.34
N GLU A 163 16.68 7.84 36.15
CA GLU A 163 16.72 8.73 34.99
C GLU A 163 15.33 8.89 34.35
N LYS A 164 15.08 10.09 33.80
CA LYS A 164 13.84 10.35 33.06
C LYS A 164 13.83 9.55 31.77
N ALA A 165 13.10 8.44 31.76
CA ALA A 165 12.84 7.67 30.56
C ALA A 165 11.66 8.27 29.78
N GLN A 166 11.74 8.18 28.45
CA GLN A 166 10.62 8.56 27.57
C GLN A 166 9.45 7.56 27.76
N ASN A 167 8.29 8.06 28.15
CA ASN A 167 7.10 7.22 28.24
C ASN A 167 6.64 6.79 26.85
N ARG A 168 6.21 5.52 26.73
CA ARG A 168 5.51 5.05 25.53
C ARG A 168 4.18 5.78 25.39
N THR A 169 4.09 6.69 24.41
CA THR A 169 2.86 7.47 24.12
C THR A 169 2.14 6.99 22.88
N TYR A 170 2.78 6.14 22.09
CA TYR A 170 2.23 5.57 20.86
C TYR A 170 1.67 4.17 21.07
N GLN A 171 0.66 3.82 20.26
CA GLN A 171 0.05 2.49 20.25
C GLN A 171 0.69 1.58 19.21
N ASP A 172 0.49 0.27 19.38
CA ASP A 172 0.83 -0.75 18.38
C ASP A 172 2.33 -0.76 18.01
N LEU A 173 3.22 -0.41 18.95
CA LEU A 173 4.67 -0.39 18.75
C LEU A 173 5.24 -1.82 18.72
N LEU A 174 6.46 -1.95 18.17
CA LEU A 174 7.25 -3.18 18.30
C LEU A 174 7.57 -3.43 19.79
N SER A 175 7.63 -4.69 20.18
CA SER A 175 7.85 -5.10 21.58
C SER A 175 8.89 -6.21 21.73
N SER A 176 9.26 -6.89 20.66
CA SER A 176 10.16 -8.04 20.66
C SER A 176 10.95 -8.17 19.37
N PRO A 177 12.04 -8.96 19.34
CA PRO A 177 12.74 -9.32 18.10
C PRO A 177 11.84 -10.03 17.08
N ASN A 178 10.84 -10.80 17.53
CA ASN A 178 9.87 -11.43 16.65
C ASN A 178 8.97 -10.39 15.96
N ASP A 179 8.58 -9.33 16.67
CA ASP A 179 7.84 -8.21 16.09
C ASP A 179 8.69 -7.47 15.05
N GLU A 180 9.98 -7.26 15.31
CA GLU A 180 10.89 -6.67 14.34
C GLU A 180 10.96 -7.49 13.05
N PHE A 181 11.10 -8.82 13.21
CA PHE A 181 11.16 -9.73 12.06
C PHE A 181 9.86 -9.68 11.26
N ASN A 182 8.71 -9.80 11.93
CA ASN A 182 7.41 -9.77 11.27
C ASN A 182 7.13 -8.42 10.60
N PHE A 183 7.47 -7.31 11.26
CA PHE A 183 7.38 -5.98 10.69
C PHE A 183 8.21 -5.88 9.41
N GLU A 184 9.48 -6.28 9.44
CA GLU A 184 10.37 -6.25 8.28
C GLU A 184 9.79 -7.07 7.13
N GLN A 185 9.39 -8.33 7.38
CA GLN A 185 8.83 -9.20 6.35
C GLN A 185 7.56 -8.61 5.72
N LEU A 186 6.68 -7.97 6.50
CA LEU A 186 5.47 -7.34 6.01
C LEU A 186 5.74 -6.03 5.25
N ALA A 187 6.75 -5.26 5.67
CA ALA A 187 7.13 -3.99 5.06
C ALA A 187 7.92 -4.14 3.76
N LEU A 188 8.61 -5.29 3.54
CA LEU A 188 9.38 -5.53 2.33
C LEU A 188 8.49 -5.52 1.08
N SER A 189 8.92 -4.77 0.08
CA SER A 189 8.30 -4.70 -1.26
C SER A 189 9.38 -4.68 -2.34
N GLU A 190 9.05 -5.19 -3.51
CA GLU A 190 9.70 -4.85 -4.77
C GLU A 190 8.86 -3.79 -5.47
N ILE A 191 9.48 -2.81 -6.10
CA ILE A 191 8.74 -1.88 -6.96
C ILE A 191 8.78 -2.42 -8.39
N LYS A 192 7.60 -2.69 -8.94
CA LYS A 192 7.44 -3.12 -10.34
C LYS A 192 6.80 -2.00 -11.16
N LYS A 193 7.25 -1.84 -12.40
CA LYS A 193 6.58 -1.04 -13.41
C LYS A 193 5.60 -1.94 -14.16
N ILE A 194 4.31 -1.59 -14.15
CA ILE A 194 3.26 -2.36 -14.83
C ILE A 194 2.60 -1.46 -15.86
N SER A 195 2.72 -1.80 -17.13
CA SER A 195 2.07 -1.06 -18.23
C SER A 195 0.60 -1.44 -18.37
N LEU A 196 -0.17 -0.62 -19.13
CA LEU A 196 -1.62 -0.80 -19.25
C LEU A 196 -2.04 -2.09 -19.95
N ASP A 197 -1.13 -2.73 -20.68
CA ASP A 197 -1.29 -4.06 -21.29
C ASP A 197 -0.90 -5.20 -20.35
N GLY A 198 -0.60 -4.89 -19.07
CA GLY A 198 -0.26 -5.87 -18.04
C GLY A 198 1.19 -6.38 -18.06
N LYS A 199 2.06 -5.85 -18.92
CA LYS A 199 3.48 -6.21 -18.91
C LYS A 199 4.15 -5.68 -17.65
N VAL A 200 4.94 -6.54 -17.02
CA VAL A 200 5.65 -6.27 -15.77
C VAL A 200 7.15 -6.15 -16.05
N ALA A 201 7.76 -5.11 -15.52
CA ALA A 201 9.21 -4.91 -15.51
C ALA A 201 9.68 -4.57 -14.09
N ASP A 202 10.90 -4.97 -13.77
CA ASP A 202 11.55 -4.58 -12.51
C ASP A 202 11.85 -3.08 -12.54
N PHE A 203 11.66 -2.42 -11.38
CA PHE A 203 11.98 -1.01 -11.24
C PHE A 203 12.95 -0.76 -10.09
N LEU A 204 12.60 -1.17 -8.84
CA LEU A 204 13.51 -1.15 -7.70
C LEU A 204 13.52 -2.51 -6.99
N PRO A 205 14.67 -2.90 -6.40
CA PRO A 205 14.84 -4.17 -5.70
C PRO A 205 14.02 -4.22 -4.40
N THR A 206 14.07 -5.36 -3.70
CA THR A 206 13.40 -5.53 -2.41
C THR A 206 13.96 -4.57 -1.35
N ALA A 207 13.07 -3.76 -0.76
CA ALA A 207 13.34 -2.89 0.39
C ALA A 207 12.04 -2.52 1.11
N MET A 208 12.14 -1.80 2.23
CA MET A 208 10.98 -1.29 2.98
C MET A 208 10.63 0.12 2.48
N TYR A 209 9.85 0.20 1.41
CA TYR A 209 9.45 1.46 0.80
C TYR A 209 8.26 2.08 1.54
N ASP A 210 8.44 3.30 2.06
CA ASP A 210 7.40 4.06 2.76
C ASP A 210 6.65 5.01 1.80
N GLU A 211 7.39 5.81 1.06
CA GLU A 211 6.84 6.84 0.18
C GLU A 211 7.53 6.82 -1.19
N LEU A 212 6.75 7.06 -2.22
CA LEU A 212 7.21 7.13 -3.59
C LEU A 212 6.45 8.23 -4.33
N ASP A 213 7.17 9.28 -4.79
CA ASP A 213 6.58 10.42 -5.48
C ASP A 213 7.30 10.75 -6.78
N PHE A 214 6.52 10.99 -7.82
CA PHE A 214 7.06 11.51 -9.09
C PHE A 214 7.30 13.02 -9.01
N SER A 215 8.42 13.48 -9.60
CA SER A 215 8.63 14.90 -9.86
C SER A 215 7.49 15.47 -10.74
N PRO A 216 7.24 16.80 -10.67
CA PRO A 216 6.18 17.42 -11.45
C PRO A 216 6.27 17.16 -12.95
N ASP A 217 7.49 17.09 -13.51
CA ASP A 217 7.78 16.80 -14.92
C ASP A 217 7.76 15.30 -15.24
N GLY A 218 7.64 14.41 -14.23
CA GLY A 218 7.61 12.96 -14.39
C GLY A 218 8.93 12.29 -14.75
N ASN A 219 10.06 13.02 -14.73
CA ASN A 219 11.37 12.47 -15.11
C ASN A 219 12.10 11.78 -13.98
N TYR A 220 11.73 12.08 -12.73
CA TYR A 220 12.37 11.57 -11.53
C TYR A 220 11.34 10.99 -10.58
N VAL A 221 11.81 10.09 -9.71
CA VAL A 221 11.04 9.50 -8.63
C VAL A 221 11.83 9.66 -7.35
N MET A 222 11.25 10.32 -6.36
CA MET A 222 11.77 10.37 -5.00
C MET A 222 11.21 9.17 -4.23
N VAL A 223 12.08 8.48 -3.51
CA VAL A 223 11.73 7.27 -2.77
C VAL A 223 12.30 7.33 -1.38
N ASN A 224 11.43 7.13 -0.38
CA ASN A 224 11.83 6.95 1.01
C ASN A 224 11.89 5.45 1.35
N THR A 225 13.01 5.03 1.92
CA THR A 225 13.26 3.65 2.32
C THR A 225 13.59 3.58 3.81
N ILE A 226 12.79 2.84 4.57
CA ILE A 226 13.01 2.61 6.00
C ILE A 226 14.23 1.71 6.19
N LYS A 227 15.02 1.99 7.25
CA LYS A 227 16.22 1.25 7.60
C LYS A 227 16.17 0.75 9.05
N ARG A 228 17.00 -0.21 9.36
CA ARG A 228 17.35 -0.57 10.74
C ARG A 228 18.33 0.45 11.35
N PRO A 229 18.38 0.58 12.71
CA PRO A 229 17.63 -0.20 13.69
C PRO A 229 16.19 0.28 13.84
N PHE A 230 15.27 -0.64 14.18
CA PHE A 230 13.91 -0.27 14.53
C PHE A 230 13.82 0.20 15.99
N SER A 231 12.75 0.90 16.33
CA SER A 231 12.51 1.45 17.66
C SER A 231 11.28 0.83 18.31
N TYR A 232 11.37 0.60 19.63
CA TYR A 232 10.25 0.11 20.45
C TYR A 232 9.45 1.24 21.13
N ILE A 233 9.85 2.50 20.91
CA ILE A 233 9.23 3.66 21.55
C ILE A 233 8.56 4.65 20.58
N VAL A 234 8.80 4.48 19.28
CA VAL A 234 8.17 5.31 18.24
C VAL A 234 7.62 4.43 17.10
N PRO A 235 6.62 4.91 16.33
CA PRO A 235 6.09 4.18 15.17
C PRO A 235 7.03 4.23 13.96
N TYR A 236 6.76 3.37 12.97
CA TYR A 236 7.61 3.13 11.80
C TYR A 236 7.97 4.39 11.01
N ASN A 237 7.07 5.38 10.92
CA ASN A 237 7.31 6.65 10.24
C ASN A 237 8.32 7.57 10.96
N ARG A 238 8.89 7.11 12.05
CA ARG A 238 9.99 7.74 12.80
C ARG A 238 11.21 6.84 12.91
N PHE A 239 11.24 5.73 12.20
CA PHE A 239 12.42 4.89 12.09
C PHE A 239 13.48 5.56 11.21
N PRO A 240 14.74 5.14 11.29
CA PRO A 240 15.77 5.56 10.36
C PRO A 240 15.34 5.34 8.90
N PHE A 241 15.62 6.30 8.04
CA PHE A 241 15.27 6.19 6.62
C PHE A 241 16.30 6.89 5.73
N GLU A 242 16.30 6.52 4.47
CA GLU A 242 17.02 7.26 3.44
C GLU A 242 16.06 7.72 2.33
N THR A 243 16.38 8.86 1.75
CA THR A 243 15.66 9.42 0.61
C THR A 243 16.58 9.42 -0.61
N ASN A 244 16.16 8.72 -1.65
CA ASN A 244 16.87 8.61 -2.91
C ASN A 244 16.05 9.18 -4.06
N ILE A 245 16.72 9.78 -5.05
CA ILE A 245 16.12 10.19 -6.32
C ILE A 245 16.58 9.23 -7.40
N TYR A 246 15.62 8.66 -8.11
CA TYR A 246 15.82 7.79 -9.27
C TYR A 246 15.32 8.47 -10.54
N SER A 247 15.86 8.09 -11.69
CA SER A 247 15.23 8.41 -12.98
C SER A 247 13.93 7.61 -13.15
N LYS A 248 13.08 8.02 -14.10
CA LYS A 248 11.87 7.28 -14.45
C LYS A 248 12.11 5.87 -15.02
N GLU A 249 13.37 5.52 -15.30
CA GLU A 249 13.83 4.18 -15.68
C GLU A 249 14.35 3.37 -14.48
N GLY A 250 14.33 3.92 -13.25
CA GLY A 250 14.78 3.24 -12.04
C GLY A 250 16.29 3.34 -11.76
N LYS A 251 17.02 4.22 -12.48
CA LYS A 251 18.45 4.44 -12.21
C LYS A 251 18.63 5.43 -11.07
N LEU A 252 19.42 5.08 -10.05
CA LEU A 252 19.78 6.00 -8.96
C LEU A 252 20.52 7.22 -9.50
N ILE A 253 20.01 8.39 -9.21
CA ILE A 253 20.58 9.70 -9.58
C ILE A 253 21.31 10.31 -8.38
N LYS A 254 20.65 10.34 -7.23
CA LYS A 254 21.21 11.00 -6.04
C LYS A 254 20.59 10.48 -4.76
N LYS A 255 21.43 10.26 -3.74
CA LYS A 255 20.99 10.17 -2.34
C LYS A 255 20.85 11.59 -1.80
N VAL A 256 19.66 11.92 -1.32
CA VAL A 256 19.32 13.27 -0.84
C VAL A 256 19.45 13.36 0.66
N ASN A 257 18.99 12.33 1.36
CA ASN A 257 18.92 12.32 2.80
C ASN A 257 19.25 10.93 3.35
N ASP A 258 19.80 10.91 4.56
CA ASP A 258 20.11 9.69 5.32
C ASP A 258 19.92 10.02 6.81
N VAL A 259 18.74 9.69 7.31
CA VAL A 259 18.36 9.95 8.71
C VAL A 259 18.64 8.70 9.53
N PRO A 260 19.46 8.81 10.60
CA PRO A 260 19.79 7.68 11.48
C PRO A 260 18.64 7.30 12.42
#